data_9ba01c93e8dd26b3a1006666b5acb7cc
#
_entry.id   9ba01c93e8dd26b3a1006666b5acb7cc
#
_cell.length_a   1.000
_cell.length_b   1.000
_cell.length_c   1.000
_cell.angle_alpha   90.00
_cell.angle_beta   90.00
_cell.angle_gamma   90.00
#
_symmetry.space_group_name_H-M   'P 1'
#
loop_
_entity.id
_entity.type
_entity.pdbx_description
1 polymer ?
#
loop_
_entity_poly.entity_id
_entity_poly.type
_entity_poly.pdbx_seq_one_letter_code
_entity_poly.pdbx_strand_id
1 'polypeptide(L)'
;MSVAAATTTILFKRKIGAVSSTIISPNGDLVQYYNDTPTNPGKIYQDFTTLQPLIYLVASSSRATENLDFAGSVDVYVNNQLLTFKDSFSTNSFNGETGHFKLSKSSDTKAYNDGITIVKNLVTAFEGNQVVIKIVGRLTDGGGTSDDISATYTIPVQKSTGSKYHITIAAGDKNNFVITSKEGDASKCILVAKVYSIDGGGTPVTEGLTYQWQIENEGGWSNIEDATSDKVTIMADNVFSMANIKVVVTKDGEIIGADIQTVRDNTDPMTIDLGASPKDETIIEGSGDKVTYTPKLFLGDKEQSGYLFQFIASDSSGMYLNAAGDDPNLAAATDPMATFDVTEAMCVQADGNVALSIYAVKS
;
A
#
# COMPACT_ATOMS: atom_id res chain seq x y z
N MET A 1 17.90 52.12 24.99
CA MET A 1 18.28 50.70 25.06
C MET A 1 17.36 49.98 24.11
N SER A 2 17.83 49.59 22.93
CA SER A 2 17.02 48.77 22.00
C SER A 2 17.21 47.32 22.37
N VAL A 3 16.13 46.70 22.83
CA VAL A 3 16.06 45.25 22.99
C VAL A 3 15.77 44.69 21.62
N ALA A 4 16.73 44.00 21.01
CA ALA A 4 16.49 43.23 19.79
C ALA A 4 15.78 41.94 20.23
N ALA A 5 14.49 41.82 19.89
CA ALA A 5 13.74 40.57 20.01
C ALA A 5 13.92 39.82 18.69
N ALA A 6 14.65 38.71 18.70
CA ALA A 6 14.66 37.77 17.59
C ALA A 6 13.51 36.76 17.82
N THR A 7 12.49 36.81 16.97
CA THR A 7 11.41 35.81 17.00
C THR A 7 11.80 34.70 16.03
N THR A 8 12.15 33.54 16.55
CA THR A 8 12.39 32.36 15.71
C THR A 8 11.05 31.64 15.55
N THR A 9 10.49 31.64 14.36
CA THR A 9 9.29 30.87 14.03
C THR A 9 9.74 29.46 13.71
N ILE A 10 9.34 28.48 14.53
CA ILE A 10 9.50 27.06 14.17
C ILE A 10 8.49 26.79 13.06
N LEU A 11 8.97 26.81 11.81
CA LEU A 11 8.18 26.38 10.69
C LEU A 11 8.11 24.84 10.71
N PHE A 12 7.08 24.30 11.39
CA PHE A 12 6.75 22.91 11.27
C PHE A 12 6.25 22.67 9.84
N LYS A 13 7.15 22.26 8.95
CA LYS A 13 6.74 21.66 7.69
C LYS A 13 6.19 20.28 8.02
N ARG A 14 4.87 20.20 8.15
CA ARG A 14 4.22 18.89 8.09
C ARG A 14 4.65 18.23 6.78
N LYS A 15 5.59 17.30 6.84
CA LYS A 15 5.69 16.29 5.80
C LYS A 15 4.30 15.66 5.66
N ILE A 16 3.91 15.30 4.46
CA ILE A 16 2.71 14.53 4.15
C ILE A 16 2.38 13.64 5.35
N GLY A 17 1.12 13.63 5.76
CA GLY A 17 0.63 12.80 6.85
C GLY A 17 1.02 11.32 6.69
N ALA A 18 0.72 10.48 7.65
CA ALA A 18 1.00 9.04 7.56
C ALA A 18 0.58 8.51 6.19
N VAL A 19 1.52 7.93 5.46
CA VAL A 19 1.29 7.40 4.11
C VAL A 19 1.30 5.88 4.20
N SER A 20 0.30 5.26 3.62
CA SER A 20 0.27 3.82 3.41
C SER A 20 0.22 3.52 1.91
N SER A 21 0.93 2.50 1.47
CA SER A 21 0.96 2.10 0.07
C SER A 21 0.79 0.60 -0.10
N THR A 22 0.19 0.21 -1.21
CA THR A 22 0.06 -1.19 -1.63
C THR A 22 0.07 -1.28 -3.14
N ILE A 23 0.41 -2.45 -3.66
CA ILE A 23 0.22 -2.73 -5.09
C ILE A 23 -1.11 -3.48 -5.27
N ILE A 24 -1.85 -3.09 -6.29
CA ILE A 24 -3.12 -3.71 -6.67
C ILE A 24 -3.00 -4.30 -8.07
N SER A 25 -3.57 -5.48 -8.23
CA SER A 25 -3.90 -6.08 -9.52
C SER A 25 -5.43 -6.26 -9.58
N PRO A 26 -6.15 -5.52 -10.46
CA PRO A 26 -7.60 -5.70 -10.63
C PRO A 26 -7.99 -7.09 -11.13
N ASN A 27 -7.03 -7.82 -11.69
CA ASN A 27 -7.23 -9.19 -12.18
C ASN A 27 -7.26 -10.24 -11.06
N GLY A 28 -7.02 -9.84 -9.80
CA GLY A 28 -6.80 -10.71 -8.67
C GLY A 28 -5.35 -11.16 -8.57
N ASP A 29 -5.10 -12.23 -7.84
CA ASP A 29 -3.76 -12.76 -7.69
C ASP A 29 -3.18 -13.25 -9.01
N LEU A 30 -1.95 -12.82 -9.26
CA LEU A 30 -1.23 -13.21 -10.46
C LEU A 30 -0.27 -14.34 -10.15
N VAL A 31 -0.38 -15.40 -10.95
CA VAL A 31 0.49 -16.57 -10.90
C VAL A 31 0.66 -17.16 -12.29
N GLN A 32 1.82 -17.69 -12.61
CA GLN A 32 1.95 -18.50 -13.82
C GLN A 32 2.30 -19.95 -13.47
N TYR A 33 1.44 -20.87 -13.88
CA TYR A 33 1.74 -22.30 -13.87
C TYR A 33 2.12 -22.77 -15.28
N TYR A 34 3.11 -23.63 -15.36
CA TYR A 34 3.48 -24.33 -16.60
C TYR A 34 3.61 -25.82 -16.33
N ASN A 35 3.42 -26.66 -17.37
CA ASN A 35 3.33 -28.11 -17.18
C ASN A 35 4.52 -28.91 -17.72
N ASP A 36 5.51 -28.26 -18.32
CA ASP A 36 6.69 -28.93 -18.85
C ASP A 36 7.99 -28.32 -18.28
N THR A 37 8.80 -27.62 -19.07
CA THR A 37 10.03 -26.97 -18.63
C THR A 37 9.93 -25.45 -18.80
N PRO A 38 10.72 -24.64 -18.08
CA PRO A 38 10.69 -23.20 -18.27
C PRO A 38 11.02 -22.75 -19.69
N THR A 39 11.90 -23.46 -20.38
CA THR A 39 12.30 -23.16 -21.75
C THR A 39 11.32 -23.68 -22.81
N ASN A 40 10.52 -24.68 -22.46
CA ASN A 40 9.43 -25.21 -23.27
C ASN A 40 8.23 -25.47 -22.38
N PRO A 41 7.50 -24.40 -21.95
CA PRO A 41 6.57 -24.46 -20.85
C PRO A 41 5.31 -25.31 -21.12
N GLY A 42 5.08 -25.72 -22.36
CA GLY A 42 3.84 -26.44 -22.71
C GLY A 42 2.62 -25.51 -22.56
N LYS A 43 1.65 -25.93 -21.77
CA LYS A 43 0.50 -25.06 -21.41
C LYS A 43 0.87 -24.13 -20.28
N ILE A 44 0.51 -22.86 -20.41
CA ILE A 44 0.69 -21.81 -19.39
C ILE A 44 -0.68 -21.39 -18.90
N TYR A 45 -0.86 -21.37 -17.62
CA TYR A 45 -1.92 -20.71 -16.88
C TYR A 45 -1.28 -19.69 -15.92
N GLN A 46 -1.75 -18.57 -15.71
CA GLN A 46 -2.46 -17.55 -16.45
C GLN A 46 -1.65 -17.13 -17.69
N ASP A 47 -2.25 -17.14 -18.87
CA ASP A 47 -1.59 -16.64 -20.07
C ASP A 47 -1.63 -15.11 -20.11
N PHE A 48 -0.52 -14.47 -19.79
CA PHE A 48 -0.42 -13.01 -19.73
C PHE A 48 -0.40 -12.34 -21.11
N THR A 49 -0.19 -13.09 -22.17
CA THR A 49 -0.35 -12.54 -23.53
C THR A 49 -1.80 -12.22 -23.85
N THR A 50 -2.73 -12.97 -23.22
CA THR A 50 -4.17 -12.79 -23.35
C THR A 50 -4.77 -11.96 -22.22
N LEU A 51 -4.38 -12.27 -20.97
CA LEU A 51 -4.91 -11.60 -19.77
C LEU A 51 -4.45 -10.14 -19.67
N GLN A 52 -3.21 -9.86 -20.06
CA GLN A 52 -2.56 -8.55 -19.96
C GLN A 52 -2.82 -7.85 -18.62
N PRO A 53 -2.44 -8.46 -17.48
CA PRO A 53 -2.81 -7.96 -16.18
C PRO A 53 -2.16 -6.61 -15.90
N LEU A 54 -2.96 -5.70 -15.33
CA LEU A 54 -2.51 -4.40 -14.83
C LEU A 54 -2.04 -4.52 -13.39
N ILE A 55 -0.91 -3.89 -13.08
CA ILE A 55 -0.37 -3.75 -11.73
C ILE A 55 -0.03 -2.29 -11.50
N TYR A 56 -0.46 -1.71 -10.40
CA TYR A 56 -0.17 -0.31 -10.06
C TYR A 56 -0.09 -0.08 -8.55
N LEU A 57 0.61 0.98 -8.18
CA LEU A 57 0.75 1.42 -6.80
C LEU A 57 -0.45 2.27 -6.41
N VAL A 58 -1.05 1.96 -5.27
CA VAL A 58 -2.04 2.81 -4.59
C VAL A 58 -1.43 3.30 -3.31
N ALA A 59 -1.60 4.58 -3.05
CA ALA A 59 -1.19 5.18 -1.80
C ALA A 59 -2.27 6.09 -1.27
N SER A 60 -2.38 6.16 0.05
CA SER A 60 -3.25 7.10 0.75
C SER A 60 -2.44 7.88 1.76
N SER A 61 -2.82 9.15 1.97
CA SER A 61 -2.31 10.00 3.02
C SER A 61 -3.43 10.23 4.04
N SER A 62 -3.07 10.35 5.31
CA SER A 62 -4.03 10.71 6.37
C SER A 62 -4.73 12.05 6.15
N ARG A 63 -4.38 12.80 5.11
CA ARG A 63 -4.95 14.12 4.77
C ARG A 63 -5.83 14.13 3.54
N ALA A 64 -5.96 13.01 2.84
CA ALA A 64 -6.74 12.93 1.62
C ALA A 64 -7.62 11.69 1.64
N THR A 65 -8.89 11.89 1.31
CA THR A 65 -9.90 10.82 1.22
C THR A 65 -9.95 10.19 -0.18
N GLU A 66 -9.27 10.79 -1.16
CA GLU A 66 -9.24 10.32 -2.54
C GLU A 66 -7.94 9.57 -2.84
N ASN A 67 -7.93 8.79 -3.93
CA ASN A 67 -6.69 8.28 -4.50
C ASN A 67 -5.80 9.45 -4.89
N LEU A 68 -4.60 9.50 -4.31
CA LEU A 68 -3.67 10.59 -4.52
C LEU A 68 -2.85 10.34 -5.78
N ASP A 69 -2.58 11.42 -6.52
CA ASP A 69 -1.69 11.38 -7.67
C ASP A 69 -0.23 11.34 -7.20
N PHE A 70 0.59 10.61 -7.94
CA PHE A 70 2.03 10.64 -7.73
C PHE A 70 2.64 11.91 -8.32
N ALA A 71 3.63 12.46 -7.62
CA ALA A 71 4.43 13.57 -8.11
C ALA A 71 5.40 13.04 -9.18
N GLY A 72 5.06 13.20 -10.43
CA GLY A 72 5.82 12.70 -11.57
C GLY A 72 5.48 11.26 -11.93
N SER A 73 6.42 10.57 -12.61
CA SER A 73 6.30 9.16 -12.97
C SER A 73 6.74 8.27 -11.82
N VAL A 74 6.19 7.05 -11.78
CA VAL A 74 6.68 6.00 -10.87
C VAL A 74 7.88 5.28 -11.49
N ASP A 75 8.81 4.85 -10.64
CA ASP A 75 9.88 3.94 -10.99
C ASP A 75 9.44 2.50 -10.74
N VAL A 76 9.63 1.64 -11.72
CA VAL A 76 9.25 0.22 -11.62
C VAL A 76 10.51 -0.63 -11.68
N TYR A 77 10.68 -1.49 -10.71
CA TYR A 77 11.76 -2.47 -10.65
C TYR A 77 11.20 -3.88 -10.80
N VAL A 78 11.88 -4.70 -11.58
CA VAL A 78 11.60 -6.13 -11.72
C VAL A 78 12.85 -6.89 -11.30
N ASN A 79 12.74 -7.73 -10.28
CA ASN A 79 13.86 -8.43 -9.65
C ASN A 79 15.05 -7.49 -9.37
N ASN A 80 14.77 -6.31 -8.79
CA ASN A 80 15.72 -5.22 -8.50
C ASN A 80 16.31 -4.50 -9.73
N GLN A 81 15.89 -4.81 -10.95
CA GLN A 81 16.31 -4.10 -12.15
C GLN A 81 15.29 -3.01 -12.48
N LEU A 82 15.72 -1.73 -12.51
CA LEU A 82 14.88 -0.61 -12.94
C LEU A 82 14.47 -0.81 -14.41
N LEU A 83 13.18 -0.73 -14.68
CA LEU A 83 12.65 -0.77 -16.04
C LEU A 83 12.87 0.56 -16.74
N THR A 84 13.33 0.48 -17.98
CA THR A 84 13.38 1.60 -18.92
C THR A 84 12.40 1.34 -20.06
N PHE A 85 11.77 2.39 -20.59
CA PHE A 85 10.70 2.26 -21.56
C PHE A 85 11.01 3.05 -22.83
N LYS A 86 10.67 2.44 -23.96
CA LYS A 86 10.63 3.07 -25.29
C LYS A 86 9.29 2.72 -25.93
N ASP A 87 8.60 3.73 -26.46
CA ASP A 87 7.27 3.55 -27.08
C ASP A 87 6.29 2.79 -26.14
N SER A 88 6.37 3.09 -24.84
CA SER A 88 5.62 2.48 -23.72
C SER A 88 6.03 1.04 -23.37
N PHE A 89 6.91 0.38 -24.09
CA PHE A 89 7.35 -0.98 -23.78
C PHE A 89 8.72 -0.99 -23.09
N SER A 90 8.92 -1.95 -22.17
CA SER A 90 10.20 -2.12 -21.48
C SER A 90 11.31 -2.52 -22.45
N THR A 91 12.45 -1.86 -22.34
CA THR A 91 13.65 -2.15 -23.14
C THR A 91 14.59 -3.15 -22.45
N ASN A 92 14.34 -3.43 -21.17
CA ASN A 92 15.12 -4.41 -20.42
C ASN A 92 15.00 -5.80 -21.03
N SER A 93 16.13 -6.49 -21.08
CA SER A 93 16.19 -7.88 -21.53
C SER A 93 16.17 -8.84 -20.35
N PHE A 94 15.28 -9.81 -20.40
CA PHE A 94 15.17 -10.92 -19.47
C PHE A 94 15.32 -12.22 -20.26
N ASN A 95 16.39 -12.96 -19.98
CA ASN A 95 16.77 -14.16 -20.73
C ASN A 95 16.75 -13.96 -22.27
N GLY A 96 17.30 -12.82 -22.75
CA GLY A 96 17.36 -12.48 -24.17
C GLY A 96 16.07 -11.89 -24.78
N GLU A 97 14.97 -11.88 -24.04
CA GLU A 97 13.69 -11.33 -24.48
C GLU A 97 13.43 -9.93 -23.90
N THR A 98 12.78 -9.05 -24.68
CA THR A 98 12.41 -7.68 -24.27
C THR A 98 10.91 -7.44 -24.41
N GLY A 99 10.40 -6.31 -23.88
CA GLY A 99 9.00 -5.87 -24.07
C GLY A 99 7.99 -6.70 -23.29
N HIS A 100 8.35 -7.23 -22.12
CA HIS A 100 7.43 -7.98 -21.26
C HIS A 100 6.45 -7.06 -20.54
N PHE A 101 6.86 -5.82 -20.28
CA PHE A 101 6.10 -4.86 -19.49
C PHE A 101 5.79 -3.64 -20.36
N LYS A 102 4.56 -3.15 -20.24
CA LYS A 102 4.11 -1.93 -20.88
C LYS A 102 3.76 -0.91 -19.81
N LEU A 103 4.28 0.31 -19.94
CA LEU A 103 3.91 1.40 -19.05
C LEU A 103 2.43 1.73 -19.24
N SER A 104 1.66 1.70 -18.17
CA SER A 104 0.25 2.04 -18.14
C SER A 104 0.07 3.34 -17.38
N LYS A 105 -0.47 4.35 -18.05
CA LYS A 105 -0.79 5.64 -17.44
C LYS A 105 -2.15 5.59 -16.77
N SER A 106 -2.30 6.35 -15.69
CA SER A 106 -3.61 6.53 -15.08
C SER A 106 -4.59 7.08 -16.12
N SER A 107 -5.82 6.58 -16.08
CA SER A 107 -6.86 7.14 -16.94
C SER A 107 -7.34 8.50 -16.42
N ASP A 108 -7.95 9.31 -17.27
CA ASP A 108 -8.56 10.59 -16.88
C ASP A 108 -9.62 10.44 -15.78
N THR A 109 -10.12 9.22 -15.56
CA THR A 109 -11.04 8.89 -14.49
C THR A 109 -10.38 8.66 -13.14
N LYS A 110 -9.05 8.70 -13.07
CA LYS A 110 -8.25 8.42 -11.87
C LYS A 110 -8.57 7.06 -11.20
N ALA A 111 -9.02 6.08 -11.99
CA ALA A 111 -9.35 4.76 -11.49
C ALA A 111 -8.13 4.03 -10.92
N TYR A 112 -6.93 4.40 -11.35
CA TYR A 112 -5.65 3.90 -10.85
C TYR A 112 -4.53 4.91 -11.13
N ASN A 113 -3.43 4.80 -10.42
CA ASN A 113 -2.20 5.54 -10.67
C ASN A 113 -1.37 4.88 -11.79
N ASP A 114 -0.30 5.55 -12.22
CA ASP A 114 0.64 4.97 -13.18
C ASP A 114 1.16 3.62 -12.68
N GLY A 115 1.25 2.67 -13.56
CA GLY A 115 1.68 1.31 -13.28
C GLY A 115 2.20 0.60 -14.52
N ILE A 116 2.14 -0.70 -14.53
CA ILE A 116 2.55 -1.53 -15.66
C ILE A 116 1.49 -2.56 -16.02
N THR A 117 1.40 -2.86 -17.30
CA THR A 117 0.68 -4.03 -17.83
C THR A 117 1.69 -5.08 -18.25
N ILE A 118 1.52 -6.32 -17.83
CA ILE A 118 2.33 -7.44 -18.27
C ILE A 118 1.74 -7.96 -19.58
N VAL A 119 2.51 -7.92 -20.66
CA VAL A 119 2.01 -8.23 -22.01
C VAL A 119 2.61 -9.49 -22.62
N LYS A 120 3.54 -10.12 -21.90
CA LYS A 120 4.15 -11.42 -22.28
C LYS A 120 4.18 -12.35 -21.08
N ASN A 121 4.20 -13.65 -21.36
CA ASN A 121 4.42 -14.65 -20.32
C ASN A 121 5.83 -14.51 -19.71
N LEU A 122 5.91 -14.78 -18.40
CA LEU A 122 7.14 -14.60 -17.61
C LEU A 122 7.95 -15.89 -17.48
N VAL A 123 7.35 -17.05 -17.80
CA VAL A 123 7.95 -18.36 -17.56
C VAL A 123 9.32 -18.50 -18.20
N THR A 124 9.44 -18.19 -19.49
CA THR A 124 10.71 -18.28 -20.24
C THR A 124 11.69 -17.20 -19.82
N ALA A 125 11.21 -15.97 -19.69
CA ALA A 125 12.05 -14.80 -19.39
C ALA A 125 12.71 -14.90 -18.00
N PHE A 126 12.06 -15.54 -17.04
CA PHE A 126 12.54 -15.68 -15.66
C PHE A 126 12.87 -17.13 -15.29
N GLU A 127 12.94 -18.02 -16.26
CA GLU A 127 13.37 -19.42 -16.11
C GLU A 127 12.54 -20.19 -15.05
N GLY A 128 11.26 -19.88 -14.94
CA GLY A 128 10.37 -20.50 -13.96
C GLY A 128 10.58 -20.01 -12.52
N ASN A 129 11.32 -18.92 -12.30
CA ASN A 129 11.49 -18.32 -10.98
C ASN A 129 10.43 -17.23 -10.75
N GLN A 130 10.09 -17.02 -9.48
CA GLN A 130 9.21 -15.92 -9.11
C GLN A 130 9.69 -14.55 -9.61
N VAL A 131 8.76 -13.69 -9.92
CA VAL A 131 9.02 -12.32 -10.38
C VAL A 131 8.58 -11.33 -9.32
N VAL A 132 9.52 -10.54 -8.82
CA VAL A 132 9.27 -9.52 -7.79
C VAL A 132 9.19 -8.16 -8.47
N ILE A 133 8.03 -7.52 -8.40
CA ILE A 133 7.78 -6.19 -8.94
C ILE A 133 7.73 -5.21 -7.76
N LYS A 134 8.60 -4.20 -7.78
CA LYS A 134 8.58 -3.08 -6.83
C LYS A 134 8.25 -1.80 -7.59
N ILE A 135 7.27 -1.07 -7.12
CA ILE A 135 6.92 0.25 -7.66
C ILE A 135 7.26 1.29 -6.61
N VAL A 136 7.96 2.33 -7.03
CA VAL A 136 8.41 3.44 -6.20
C VAL A 136 7.84 4.73 -6.76
N GLY A 137 7.32 5.58 -5.92
CA GLY A 137 6.79 6.88 -6.32
C GLY A 137 6.86 7.88 -5.17
N ARG A 138 6.50 9.13 -5.45
CA ARG A 138 6.32 10.18 -4.46
C ARG A 138 4.91 10.68 -4.52
N LEU A 139 4.31 10.86 -3.38
CA LEU A 139 2.94 11.32 -3.26
C LEU A 139 2.90 12.82 -3.03
N THR A 140 1.98 13.51 -3.69
CA THR A 140 1.71 14.93 -3.44
C THR A 140 0.31 15.08 -2.85
N ASP A 141 0.21 15.70 -1.69
CA ASP A 141 -1.03 16.16 -1.09
C ASP A 141 -1.00 17.68 -0.88
N GLY A 142 -2.05 18.26 -0.34
CA GLY A 142 -2.10 19.68 -0.04
C GLY A 142 -1.02 20.21 0.94
N GLY A 143 -0.24 19.32 1.53
CA GLY A 143 0.86 19.64 2.47
C GLY A 143 2.25 19.57 1.86
N GLY A 144 2.41 19.06 0.64
CA GLY A 144 3.70 18.95 -0.04
C GLY A 144 3.92 17.59 -0.72
N THR A 145 5.18 17.25 -0.96
CA THR A 145 5.57 15.97 -1.60
C THR A 145 6.24 15.05 -0.58
N SER A 146 5.87 13.78 -0.55
CA SER A 146 6.47 12.76 0.33
C SER A 146 7.91 12.43 -0.06
N ASP A 147 8.61 11.74 0.82
CA ASP A 147 9.75 10.91 0.45
C ASP A 147 9.29 9.77 -0.47
N ASP A 148 10.24 8.97 -0.96
CA ASP A 148 9.92 7.82 -1.79
C ASP A 148 9.09 6.82 -1.00
N ILE A 149 7.94 6.46 -1.55
CA ILE A 149 7.07 5.40 -1.05
C ILE A 149 7.14 4.23 -2.01
N SER A 150 7.08 3.02 -1.51
CA SER A 150 7.14 1.85 -2.37
C SER A 150 6.32 0.69 -1.82
N ALA A 151 5.88 -0.16 -2.72
CA ALA A 151 5.34 -1.46 -2.39
C ALA A 151 5.89 -2.52 -3.35
N THR A 152 5.76 -3.78 -2.95
CA THR A 152 6.27 -4.92 -3.69
C THR A 152 5.15 -5.90 -3.94
N TYR A 153 5.12 -6.48 -5.14
CA TYR A 153 4.20 -7.53 -5.56
C TYR A 153 4.99 -8.70 -6.14
N THR A 154 4.70 -9.91 -5.68
CA THR A 154 5.39 -11.11 -6.13
C THR A 154 4.46 -11.96 -6.98
N ILE A 155 4.91 -12.33 -8.18
CA ILE A 155 4.21 -13.25 -9.08
C ILE A 155 4.93 -14.59 -9.01
N PRO A 156 4.33 -15.63 -8.41
CA PRO A 156 4.85 -16.98 -8.47
C PRO A 156 4.84 -17.49 -9.92
N VAL A 157 5.98 -18.02 -10.38
CA VAL A 157 6.08 -18.73 -11.67
C VAL A 157 6.58 -20.11 -11.35
N GLN A 158 5.73 -21.13 -11.53
CA GLN A 158 6.04 -22.44 -11.02
C GLN A 158 5.46 -23.56 -11.86
N LYS A 159 6.12 -24.72 -11.82
CA LYS A 159 5.60 -25.93 -12.45
C LYS A 159 4.34 -26.39 -11.73
N SER A 160 3.30 -26.74 -12.50
CA SER A 160 2.09 -27.34 -11.94
C SER A 160 2.41 -28.69 -11.28
N THR A 161 2.05 -28.81 -10.01
CA THR A 161 2.33 -30.01 -9.20
C THR A 161 1.07 -30.84 -8.91
N GLY A 162 0.02 -30.67 -9.72
CA GLY A 162 -1.22 -31.47 -9.62
C GLY A 162 -2.34 -30.80 -8.84
N SER A 163 -2.26 -29.51 -8.51
CA SER A 163 -3.43 -28.74 -8.08
C SER A 163 -4.43 -28.67 -9.23
N LYS A 164 -5.67 -29.09 -8.98
CA LYS A 164 -6.71 -29.14 -10.02
C LYS A 164 -7.33 -27.78 -10.31
N TYR A 165 -7.36 -26.91 -9.29
CA TYR A 165 -8.08 -25.63 -9.34
C TYR A 165 -7.21 -24.49 -8.83
N HIS A 166 -7.40 -23.33 -9.43
CA HIS A 166 -6.93 -22.04 -8.93
C HIS A 166 -8.13 -21.13 -8.71
N ILE A 167 -8.23 -20.56 -7.52
CA ILE A 167 -9.25 -19.60 -7.13
C ILE A 167 -8.59 -18.21 -7.09
N THR A 168 -9.25 -17.21 -7.61
CA THR A 168 -8.80 -15.83 -7.52
C THR A 168 -9.98 -14.88 -7.33
N ILE A 169 -9.78 -13.82 -6.55
CA ILE A 169 -10.74 -12.72 -6.38
C ILE A 169 -10.35 -11.60 -7.33
N ALA A 170 -11.22 -11.31 -8.28
CA ALA A 170 -11.07 -10.19 -9.20
C ALA A 170 -11.99 -9.04 -8.84
N ALA A 171 -11.63 -7.82 -9.26
CA ALA A 171 -12.53 -6.67 -9.16
C ALA A 171 -13.75 -6.85 -10.08
N GLY A 172 -14.94 -6.64 -9.52
CA GLY A 172 -16.21 -6.68 -10.24
C GLY A 172 -16.71 -5.30 -10.67
N ASP A 173 -16.01 -4.24 -10.30
CA ASP A 173 -16.34 -2.85 -10.61
C ASP A 173 -15.07 -2.03 -10.92
N LYS A 174 -15.27 -0.74 -11.23
CA LYS A 174 -14.19 0.20 -11.54
C LYS A 174 -13.38 0.65 -10.33
N ASN A 175 -13.85 0.38 -9.09
CA ASN A 175 -13.23 0.85 -7.87
C ASN A 175 -11.98 0.02 -7.50
N ASN A 176 -11.81 -1.16 -8.11
CA ASN A 176 -10.58 -1.96 -8.02
C ASN A 176 -10.10 -2.18 -6.56
N PHE A 177 -11.02 -2.61 -5.68
CA PHE A 177 -10.76 -2.88 -4.26
C PHE A 177 -10.48 -1.63 -3.39
N VAL A 178 -10.74 -0.42 -3.91
CA VAL A 178 -10.52 0.83 -3.17
C VAL A 178 -11.83 1.62 -3.08
N ILE A 179 -12.29 1.85 -1.87
CA ILE A 179 -13.44 2.72 -1.56
C ILE A 179 -12.92 4.15 -1.41
N THR A 180 -13.53 5.10 -2.12
CA THR A 180 -13.06 6.50 -2.17
C THR A 180 -14.15 7.51 -1.79
N SER A 181 -15.35 7.05 -1.46
CA SER A 181 -16.47 7.89 -1.03
C SER A 181 -17.34 7.15 -0.03
N LYS A 182 -18.08 7.87 0.78
CA LYS A 182 -19.14 7.29 1.64
C LYS A 182 -20.46 7.14 0.93
N GLU A 183 -20.59 7.68 -0.28
CA GLU A 183 -21.84 7.70 -1.03
C GLU A 183 -21.66 7.24 -2.49
N GLY A 184 -22.72 6.72 -3.06
CA GLY A 184 -22.80 6.33 -4.47
C GLY A 184 -21.97 5.09 -4.82
N ASP A 185 -21.57 4.98 -6.08
CA ASP A 185 -20.83 3.80 -6.56
C ASP A 185 -19.43 3.67 -5.97
N ALA A 186 -18.83 4.78 -5.58
CA ALA A 186 -17.49 4.79 -4.97
C ALA A 186 -17.48 4.40 -3.49
N SER A 187 -18.65 4.17 -2.88
CA SER A 187 -18.80 3.72 -1.47
C SER A 187 -18.81 2.20 -1.30
N LYS A 188 -18.51 1.46 -2.34
CA LYS A 188 -18.51 -0.01 -2.32
C LYS A 188 -17.48 -0.59 -3.27
N CYS A 189 -17.06 -1.80 -2.99
CA CYS A 189 -16.31 -2.65 -3.92
C CYS A 189 -17.09 -3.92 -4.19
N ILE A 190 -17.15 -4.33 -5.46
CA ILE A 190 -17.70 -5.62 -5.85
C ILE A 190 -16.52 -6.57 -6.10
N LEU A 191 -16.48 -7.67 -5.37
CA LEU A 191 -15.50 -8.72 -5.53
C LEU A 191 -16.12 -9.89 -6.26
N VAL A 192 -15.40 -10.51 -7.18
CA VAL A 192 -15.84 -11.66 -7.98
C VAL A 192 -14.87 -12.80 -7.82
N ALA A 193 -15.33 -13.91 -7.28
CA ALA A 193 -14.56 -15.14 -7.23
C ALA A 193 -14.54 -15.81 -8.61
N LYS A 194 -13.36 -16.17 -9.08
CA LYS A 194 -13.15 -16.91 -10.32
C LYS A 194 -12.42 -18.21 -10.02
N VAL A 195 -12.88 -19.28 -10.62
CA VAL A 195 -12.28 -20.60 -10.48
C VAL A 195 -11.82 -21.11 -11.83
N TYR A 196 -10.59 -21.62 -11.89
CA TYR A 196 -10.01 -22.13 -13.12
C TYR A 196 -9.46 -23.53 -12.92
N SER A 197 -9.57 -24.37 -13.95
CA SER A 197 -8.91 -25.66 -13.99
C SER A 197 -7.47 -25.50 -14.44
N ILE A 198 -6.50 -25.83 -13.58
CA ILE A 198 -5.07 -25.77 -13.90
C ILE A 198 -4.74 -26.84 -14.95
N ASP A 199 -5.19 -28.06 -14.75
CA ASP A 199 -4.98 -29.16 -15.69
C ASP A 199 -5.66 -28.92 -17.04
N GLY A 200 -6.75 -28.13 -17.05
CA GLY A 200 -7.45 -27.67 -18.23
C GLY A 200 -6.76 -26.51 -18.97
N GLY A 201 -5.57 -26.07 -18.53
CA GLY A 201 -4.85 -24.93 -19.13
C GLY A 201 -5.57 -23.59 -18.87
N GLY A 202 -6.20 -23.45 -17.69
CA GLY A 202 -6.87 -22.21 -17.31
C GLY A 202 -8.32 -22.09 -17.78
N THR A 203 -8.95 -23.20 -18.13
CA THR A 203 -10.39 -23.17 -18.47
C THR A 203 -11.21 -22.74 -17.25
N PRO A 204 -12.11 -21.74 -17.37
CA PRO A 204 -13.01 -21.35 -16.29
C PRO A 204 -13.91 -22.51 -15.88
N VAL A 205 -14.10 -22.68 -14.58
CA VAL A 205 -15.05 -23.63 -13.98
C VAL A 205 -16.22 -22.83 -13.45
N THR A 206 -17.44 -23.17 -13.91
CA THR A 206 -18.65 -22.42 -13.55
C THR A 206 -19.75 -23.29 -12.95
N GLU A 207 -19.60 -24.62 -13.01
CA GLU A 207 -20.63 -25.57 -12.59
C GLU A 207 -20.23 -26.33 -11.32
N GLY A 208 -21.22 -26.65 -10.51
CA GLY A 208 -21.04 -27.40 -9.26
C GLY A 208 -20.33 -26.64 -8.15
N LEU A 209 -20.21 -25.31 -8.24
CA LEU A 209 -19.52 -24.47 -7.28
C LEU A 209 -20.48 -23.90 -6.25
N THR A 210 -20.02 -23.85 -5.01
CA THR A 210 -20.62 -23.05 -3.93
C THR A 210 -19.56 -22.18 -3.29
N TYR A 211 -19.99 -21.04 -2.76
CA TYR A 211 -19.08 -20.02 -2.25
C TYR A 211 -19.47 -19.65 -0.83
N GLN A 212 -18.49 -19.27 -0.01
CA GLN A 212 -18.69 -18.63 1.27
C GLN A 212 -17.69 -17.50 1.42
N TRP A 213 -18.19 -16.29 1.46
CA TRP A 213 -17.35 -15.10 1.73
C TRP A 213 -17.22 -14.88 3.23
N GLN A 214 -16.05 -14.43 3.61
CA GLN A 214 -15.66 -14.16 5.00
C GLN A 214 -14.91 -12.85 5.09
N ILE A 215 -15.02 -12.18 6.24
CA ILE A 215 -14.25 -10.98 6.59
C ILE A 215 -13.37 -11.29 7.79
N GLU A 216 -12.13 -10.77 7.79
CA GLU A 216 -11.22 -10.91 8.91
C GLU A 216 -11.57 -9.91 10.02
N ASN A 217 -11.69 -10.39 11.25
CA ASN A 217 -11.92 -9.63 12.47
C ASN A 217 -10.84 -10.00 13.50
N GLU A 218 -10.82 -9.31 14.66
CA GLU A 218 -9.87 -9.59 15.76
C GLU A 218 -9.89 -11.07 16.22
N GLY A 219 -11.02 -11.75 16.08
CA GLY A 219 -11.20 -13.17 16.43
C GLY A 219 -10.93 -14.17 15.31
N GLY A 220 -10.50 -13.69 14.15
CA GLY A 220 -10.31 -14.51 12.94
C GLY A 220 -11.37 -14.28 11.87
N TRP A 221 -11.65 -15.30 11.04
CA TRP A 221 -12.56 -15.22 9.92
C TRP A 221 -14.03 -15.39 10.33
N SER A 222 -14.88 -14.43 9.97
CA SER A 222 -16.34 -14.50 10.17
C SER A 222 -17.05 -14.54 8.83
N ASN A 223 -18.08 -15.37 8.70
CA ASN A 223 -18.89 -15.43 7.49
C ASN A 223 -19.64 -14.09 7.29
N ILE A 224 -19.60 -13.61 6.06
CA ILE A 224 -20.49 -12.52 5.63
C ILE A 224 -21.86 -13.15 5.38
N GLU A 225 -22.88 -12.62 6.05
CA GLU A 225 -24.23 -13.13 5.97
C GLU A 225 -24.75 -13.08 4.52
N ASP A 226 -25.45 -14.12 4.09
CA ASP A 226 -26.02 -14.28 2.73
C ASP A 226 -25.02 -14.18 1.55
N ALA A 227 -23.71 -14.09 1.80
CA ALA A 227 -22.69 -13.97 0.77
C ALA A 227 -22.25 -15.38 0.29
N THR A 228 -23.13 -16.02 -0.49
CA THR A 228 -22.95 -17.40 -0.99
C THR A 228 -22.89 -17.52 -2.52
N SER A 229 -22.85 -16.39 -3.23
CA SER A 229 -22.70 -16.34 -4.68
C SER A 229 -21.23 -16.13 -5.10
N ASP A 230 -20.95 -16.20 -6.40
CA ASP A 230 -19.64 -15.90 -6.97
C ASP A 230 -19.22 -14.42 -6.75
N LYS A 231 -20.11 -13.58 -6.23
CA LYS A 231 -19.90 -12.16 -6.00
C LYS A 231 -20.29 -11.74 -4.60
N VAL A 232 -19.56 -10.77 -4.07
CA VAL A 232 -19.92 -10.06 -2.83
C VAL A 232 -19.72 -8.57 -3.00
N THR A 233 -20.58 -7.79 -2.38
CA THR A 233 -20.45 -6.32 -2.31
C THR A 233 -19.98 -5.94 -0.92
N ILE A 234 -18.86 -5.25 -0.83
CA ILE A 234 -18.30 -4.72 0.41
C ILE A 234 -18.55 -3.22 0.44
N MET A 235 -19.27 -2.77 1.46
CA MET A 235 -19.63 -1.36 1.67
C MET A 235 -18.60 -0.64 2.53
N ALA A 236 -18.48 0.68 2.39
CA ALA A 236 -17.62 1.53 3.21
C ALA A 236 -17.83 1.33 4.73
N ASP A 237 -19.07 1.13 5.15
CA ASP A 237 -19.41 0.93 6.58
C ASP A 237 -18.86 -0.39 7.16
N ASN A 238 -18.42 -1.31 6.31
CA ASN A 238 -17.86 -2.60 6.71
C ASN A 238 -16.32 -2.62 6.66
N VAL A 239 -15.70 -1.52 6.22
CA VAL A 239 -14.24 -1.44 6.05
C VAL A 239 -13.71 -0.24 6.82
N PHE A 240 -12.90 -0.50 7.84
CA PHE A 240 -12.19 0.55 8.57
C PHE A 240 -10.74 0.59 8.07
N SER A 241 -10.42 1.56 7.21
CA SER A 241 -9.12 1.71 6.55
C SER A 241 -8.76 0.56 5.60
N MET A 242 -8.80 -0.69 6.05
CA MET A 242 -8.68 -1.90 5.23
C MET A 242 -9.35 -3.10 5.89
N ALA A 243 -9.82 -4.02 5.06
CA ALA A 243 -10.34 -5.31 5.48
C ALA A 243 -9.85 -6.41 4.53
N ASN A 244 -9.46 -7.55 5.09
CA ASN A 244 -9.18 -8.74 4.31
C ASN A 244 -10.48 -9.52 4.12
N ILE A 245 -10.80 -9.79 2.86
CA ILE A 245 -11.99 -10.53 2.44
C ILE A 245 -11.53 -11.85 1.84
N LYS A 246 -12.04 -12.95 2.35
CA LYS A 246 -11.73 -14.30 1.88
C LYS A 246 -12.96 -14.93 1.23
N VAL A 247 -12.73 -15.65 0.14
CA VAL A 247 -13.71 -16.59 -0.41
C VAL A 247 -13.23 -18.02 -0.21
N VAL A 248 -14.09 -18.87 0.31
CA VAL A 248 -13.89 -20.33 0.32
C VAL A 248 -14.80 -20.92 -0.74
N VAL A 249 -14.23 -21.73 -1.64
CA VAL A 249 -14.96 -22.34 -2.74
C VAL A 249 -15.03 -23.85 -2.54
N THR A 250 -16.23 -24.38 -2.71
CA THR A 250 -16.52 -25.81 -2.63
C THR A 250 -17.04 -26.29 -3.98
N LYS A 251 -16.62 -27.47 -4.43
CA LYS A 251 -17.12 -28.12 -5.62
C LYS A 251 -17.56 -29.54 -5.27
N ASP A 252 -18.78 -29.86 -5.64
CA ASP A 252 -19.37 -31.22 -5.40
C ASP A 252 -19.28 -31.65 -3.92
N GLY A 253 -19.37 -30.69 -2.98
CA GLY A 253 -19.29 -30.89 -1.53
C GLY A 253 -17.89 -30.92 -0.92
N GLU A 254 -16.83 -30.76 -1.71
CA GLU A 254 -15.44 -30.70 -1.24
C GLU A 254 -14.88 -29.29 -1.39
N ILE A 255 -14.16 -28.80 -0.37
CA ILE A 255 -13.44 -27.52 -0.45
C ILE A 255 -12.31 -27.69 -1.46
N ILE A 256 -12.34 -26.90 -2.55
CA ILE A 256 -11.32 -26.92 -3.60
C ILE A 256 -10.27 -25.83 -3.45
N GLY A 257 -10.50 -24.86 -2.56
CA GLY A 257 -9.54 -23.82 -2.21
C GLY A 257 -10.20 -22.56 -1.69
N ALA A 258 -9.37 -21.54 -1.46
CA ALA A 258 -9.76 -20.22 -1.00
C ALA A 258 -8.80 -19.17 -1.57
N ASP A 259 -9.25 -17.92 -1.59
CA ASP A 259 -8.42 -16.76 -1.91
C ASP A 259 -8.77 -15.58 -0.98
N ILE A 260 -7.82 -14.66 -0.80
CA ILE A 260 -7.95 -13.50 0.08
C ILE A 260 -7.59 -12.24 -0.69
N GLN A 261 -8.46 -11.24 -0.61
CA GLN A 261 -8.24 -9.93 -1.20
C GLN A 261 -8.42 -8.83 -0.15
N THR A 262 -7.48 -7.90 -0.10
CA THR A 262 -7.60 -6.72 0.75
C THR A 262 -8.43 -5.64 0.04
N VAL A 263 -9.48 -5.17 0.70
CA VAL A 263 -10.24 -3.96 0.32
C VAL A 263 -9.74 -2.81 1.18
N ARG A 264 -9.51 -1.65 0.56
CA ARG A 264 -9.10 -0.42 1.26
C ARG A 264 -10.23 0.59 1.27
N ASP A 265 -10.40 1.25 2.39
CA ASP A 265 -11.26 2.42 2.51
C ASP A 265 -10.39 3.67 2.76
N ASN A 266 -10.32 4.53 1.75
CA ASN A 266 -9.60 5.79 1.83
C ASN A 266 -10.45 6.91 2.45
N THR A 267 -11.72 6.63 2.78
CA THR A 267 -12.62 7.61 3.41
C THR A 267 -12.46 7.68 4.92
N ASP A 268 -11.86 6.64 5.55
CA ASP A 268 -11.56 6.58 6.98
C ASP A 268 -10.04 6.44 7.20
N PRO A 269 -9.25 7.48 6.89
CA PRO A 269 -7.81 7.41 7.06
C PRO A 269 -7.43 7.34 8.54
N MET A 270 -6.41 6.57 8.87
CA MET A 270 -5.76 6.71 10.16
C MET A 270 -5.02 8.04 10.23
N THR A 271 -5.33 8.86 11.23
CA THR A 271 -4.71 10.17 11.45
C THR A 271 -4.10 10.26 12.84
N ILE A 272 -3.01 11.01 12.95
CA ILE A 272 -2.42 11.36 14.25
C ILE A 272 -2.72 12.84 14.51
N ASP A 273 -3.51 13.12 15.55
CA ASP A 273 -3.58 14.46 16.15
C ASP A 273 -2.34 14.63 17.02
N LEU A 274 -1.55 15.66 16.77
CA LEU A 274 -0.27 15.87 17.44
C LEU A 274 -0.41 16.24 18.91
N GLY A 275 -1.54 16.86 19.28
CA GLY A 275 -1.78 17.28 20.66
C GLY A 275 -0.69 18.26 21.18
N ALA A 276 -0.20 19.16 20.34
CA ALA A 276 0.86 20.09 20.69
C ALA A 276 0.41 21.10 21.73
N SER A 277 1.27 21.37 22.72
CA SER A 277 1.07 22.41 23.74
C SER A 277 2.40 23.13 24.01
N PRO A 278 2.49 24.45 23.74
CA PRO A 278 1.47 25.34 23.16
C PRO A 278 1.12 24.98 21.69
N LYS A 279 -0.08 25.32 21.27
CA LYS A 279 -0.61 25.00 19.92
C LYS A 279 0.08 25.71 18.77
N ASP A 280 0.70 26.86 19.03
CA ASP A 280 1.48 27.63 18.06
C ASP A 280 2.86 27.00 17.79
N GLU A 281 3.22 25.98 18.57
CA GLU A 281 4.46 25.21 18.41
C GLU A 281 5.71 26.11 18.35
N THR A 282 5.73 27.21 19.13
CA THR A 282 6.81 28.19 19.13
C THR A 282 7.66 28.04 20.38
N ILE A 283 8.98 28.06 20.20
CA ILE A 283 9.98 28.10 21.27
C ILE A 283 10.80 29.38 21.11
N ILE A 284 10.94 30.13 22.19
CA ILE A 284 11.71 31.40 22.21
C ILE A 284 13.09 31.12 22.80
N GLU A 285 14.14 31.53 22.11
CA GLU A 285 15.52 31.37 22.58
C GLU A 285 15.74 32.10 23.92
N GLY A 286 16.36 31.39 24.86
CA GLY A 286 16.66 31.92 26.21
C GLY A 286 15.48 31.88 27.18
N SER A 287 14.32 31.36 26.78
CA SER A 287 13.14 31.25 27.66
C SER A 287 13.11 29.97 28.52
N GLY A 288 13.80 28.92 28.07
CA GLY A 288 13.64 27.57 28.62
C GLY A 288 12.35 26.90 28.23
N ASP A 289 11.66 27.42 27.21
CA ASP A 289 10.40 26.89 26.72
C ASP A 289 10.55 25.50 26.07
N LYS A 290 9.41 24.82 26.00
CA LYS A 290 9.30 23.53 25.30
C LYS A 290 7.91 23.42 24.65
N VAL A 291 7.83 22.60 23.62
CA VAL A 291 6.56 22.14 23.06
C VAL A 291 6.36 20.68 23.42
N THR A 292 5.30 20.40 24.17
CA THR A 292 4.93 19.03 24.54
C THR A 292 3.94 18.48 23.53
N TYR A 293 4.24 17.32 22.97
CA TYR A 293 3.35 16.58 22.08
C TYR A 293 2.70 15.44 22.85
N THR A 294 1.38 15.35 22.75
CA THR A 294 0.58 14.26 23.32
C THR A 294 -0.30 13.68 22.20
N PRO A 295 0.29 12.87 21.31
CA PRO A 295 -0.42 12.44 20.12
C PRO A 295 -1.57 11.50 20.43
N LYS A 296 -2.59 11.55 19.57
CA LYS A 296 -3.70 10.62 19.57
C LYS A 296 -3.90 10.05 18.17
N LEU A 297 -4.15 8.76 18.09
CA LEU A 297 -4.46 8.10 16.84
C LEU A 297 -5.97 8.07 16.63
N PHE A 298 -6.42 8.45 15.45
CA PHE A 298 -7.82 8.40 15.05
C PHE A 298 -7.99 7.51 13.82
N LEU A 299 -9.10 6.82 13.74
CA LEU A 299 -9.61 6.15 12.57
C LEU A 299 -10.90 6.88 12.17
N GLY A 300 -10.86 7.70 11.11
CA GLY A 300 -11.87 8.70 10.88
C GLY A 300 -11.99 9.64 12.10
N ASP A 301 -13.17 9.76 12.67
CA ASP A 301 -13.42 10.60 13.86
C ASP A 301 -13.26 9.84 15.20
N LYS A 302 -12.93 8.55 15.16
CA LYS A 302 -12.87 7.70 16.35
C LYS A 302 -11.45 7.55 16.88
N GLU A 303 -11.20 8.04 18.12
CA GLU A 303 -9.93 7.83 18.82
C GLU A 303 -9.67 6.33 19.03
N GLN A 304 -8.45 5.87 18.71
CA GLN A 304 -8.01 4.50 18.89
C GLN A 304 -7.20 4.38 20.18
N SER A 305 -7.53 3.39 21.00
CA SER A 305 -6.78 3.08 22.24
C SER A 305 -5.76 1.96 22.02
N GLY A 306 -4.82 1.81 22.97
CA GLY A 306 -3.81 0.75 22.92
C GLY A 306 -2.64 1.06 21.97
N TYR A 307 -2.38 2.33 21.72
CA TYR A 307 -1.24 2.81 20.97
C TYR A 307 -0.36 3.72 21.83
N LEU A 308 0.94 3.58 21.61
CA LEU A 308 1.97 4.51 22.04
C LEU A 308 2.66 5.10 20.80
N PHE A 309 3.53 6.07 21.00
CA PHE A 309 4.14 6.79 19.89
C PHE A 309 5.66 6.78 20.00
N GLN A 310 6.31 6.57 18.86
CA GLN A 310 7.74 6.79 18.70
C GLN A 310 7.97 8.14 18.06
N PHE A 311 8.99 8.86 18.52
CA PHE A 311 9.32 10.20 18.07
C PHE A 311 10.74 10.24 17.52
N ILE A 312 10.92 10.91 16.39
CA ILE A 312 12.22 11.20 15.79
C ILE A 312 12.28 12.71 15.58
N ALA A 313 13.16 13.36 16.32
CA ALA A 313 13.46 14.77 16.13
C ALA A 313 14.73 14.93 15.28
N SER A 314 14.71 15.80 14.27
CA SER A 314 15.85 16.04 13.40
C SER A 314 15.97 17.52 13.04
N ASP A 315 17.17 17.96 12.65
CA ASP A 315 17.42 19.28 12.08
C ASP A 315 17.01 19.36 10.58
N SER A 316 17.26 20.49 9.96
CA SER A 316 16.94 20.72 8.53
C SER A 316 17.79 19.86 7.57
N SER A 317 18.91 19.31 8.03
CA SER A 317 19.78 18.42 7.25
C SER A 317 19.38 16.95 7.40
N GLY A 318 18.48 16.65 8.33
CA GLY A 318 18.08 15.30 8.69
C GLY A 318 18.92 14.64 9.78
N MET A 319 19.82 15.40 10.44
CA MET A 319 20.58 14.93 11.60
C MET A 319 19.63 14.79 12.80
N TYR A 320 19.71 13.67 13.49
CA TYR A 320 18.85 13.38 14.64
C TYR A 320 19.26 14.15 15.88
N LEU A 321 18.29 14.74 16.58
CA LEU A 321 18.47 15.56 17.77
C LEU A 321 18.16 14.83 19.07
N ASN A 322 17.43 13.73 18.98
CA ASN A 322 17.09 12.88 20.11
C ASN A 322 17.88 11.56 20.10
N ALA A 323 19.10 11.58 19.56
CA ALA A 323 20.02 10.46 19.61
C ALA A 323 20.37 10.12 21.05
N ALA A 324 20.31 8.84 21.39
CA ALA A 324 20.79 8.37 22.69
C ALA A 324 22.32 8.37 22.68
N GLY A 325 22.94 9.23 23.48
CA GLY A 325 24.40 9.31 23.64
C GLY A 325 25.11 10.20 22.61
N ASP A 326 26.42 10.16 22.60
CA ASP A 326 27.31 11.02 21.82
C ASP A 326 27.46 10.61 20.35
N ASP A 327 26.70 9.63 19.84
CA ASP A 327 26.75 9.21 18.44
C ASP A 327 25.58 9.81 17.63
N PRO A 328 25.86 10.88 16.85
CA PRO A 328 24.84 11.52 16.03
C PRO A 328 24.32 10.64 14.88
N ASN A 329 24.93 9.46 14.66
CA ASN A 329 24.49 8.54 13.61
C ASN A 329 23.58 7.43 14.15
N LEU A 330 23.41 7.31 15.44
CA LEU A 330 22.43 6.42 16.05
C LEU A 330 21.07 7.14 16.05
N ALA A 331 20.36 7.00 14.94
CA ALA A 331 18.97 7.38 14.84
C ALA A 331 18.14 6.64 15.87
N ALA A 332 17.82 7.28 16.94
CA ALA A 332 16.93 6.69 17.90
C ALA A 332 15.52 7.25 17.67
N ALA A 333 14.65 6.45 17.01
CA ALA A 333 13.26 6.51 17.42
C ALA A 333 13.25 6.28 18.94
N THR A 334 12.51 7.08 19.68
CA THR A 334 12.32 6.82 21.11
C THR A 334 11.72 5.44 21.33
N ASP A 335 11.87 4.88 22.51
CA ASP A 335 10.97 3.84 22.95
C ASP A 335 9.52 4.37 22.84
N PRO A 336 8.52 3.50 22.60
CA PRO A 336 7.12 3.92 22.52
C PRO A 336 6.68 4.61 23.82
N MET A 337 6.22 5.85 23.72
CA MET A 337 5.80 6.67 24.86
C MET A 337 4.52 7.48 24.54
N ALA A 338 3.86 8.00 25.56
CA ALA A 338 2.62 8.76 25.41
C ALA A 338 2.86 10.23 25.06
N THR A 339 3.97 10.80 25.49
CA THR A 339 4.28 12.23 25.32
C THR A 339 5.76 12.43 24.97
N PHE A 340 6.05 13.51 24.25
CA PHE A 340 7.42 13.90 23.91
C PHE A 340 7.57 15.41 23.95
N ASP A 341 8.70 15.87 24.51
CA ASP A 341 9.03 17.29 24.59
C ASP A 341 10.09 17.67 23.54
N VAL A 342 9.76 18.60 22.67
CA VAL A 342 10.75 19.33 21.89
C VAL A 342 11.20 20.52 22.72
N THR A 343 12.48 20.57 23.06
CA THR A 343 13.04 21.56 23.98
C THR A 343 13.81 22.64 23.22
N GLU A 344 14.01 23.78 23.87
CA GLU A 344 14.89 24.84 23.38
C GLU A 344 16.31 24.31 23.06
N ALA A 345 16.85 23.40 23.88
CA ALA A 345 18.15 22.81 23.62
C ALA A 345 18.23 22.06 22.28
N MET A 346 17.16 21.40 21.86
CA MET A 346 17.06 20.78 20.52
C MET A 346 17.03 21.83 19.42
N CYS A 347 16.33 22.96 19.63
CA CYS A 347 16.29 24.05 18.65
C CYS A 347 17.67 24.72 18.50
N VAL A 348 18.40 24.90 19.61
CA VAL A 348 19.77 25.43 19.61
C VAL A 348 20.72 24.45 18.92
N GLN A 349 20.60 23.16 19.17
CA GLN A 349 21.39 22.13 18.52
C GLN A 349 21.11 22.07 17.02
N ALA A 350 19.86 22.29 16.61
CA ALA A 350 19.44 22.33 15.21
C ALA A 350 19.85 23.61 14.48
N ASP A 351 20.38 24.62 15.19
CA ASP A 351 20.60 25.96 14.68
C ASP A 351 19.35 26.49 13.96
N GLY A 352 18.16 26.26 14.56
CA GLY A 352 16.88 26.70 14.02
C GLY A 352 15.73 25.73 14.25
N ASN A 353 15.07 25.32 13.16
CA ASN A 353 13.85 24.54 13.22
C ASN A 353 14.11 23.04 13.47
N VAL A 354 13.29 22.45 14.33
CA VAL A 354 13.25 21.01 14.57
C VAL A 354 12.12 20.38 13.76
N ALA A 355 12.44 19.35 12.99
CA ALA A 355 11.46 18.49 12.33
C ALA A 355 11.16 17.28 13.23
N LEU A 356 9.87 17.08 13.54
CA LEU A 356 9.42 15.97 14.37
C LEU A 356 8.61 14.96 13.54
N SER A 357 9.04 13.71 13.49
CA SER A 357 8.30 12.60 12.92
C SER A 357 7.72 11.75 14.05
N ILE A 358 6.43 11.39 13.95
CA ILE A 358 5.70 10.65 14.99
C ILE A 358 5.09 9.41 14.35
N TYR A 359 5.32 8.24 14.98
CA TYR A 359 4.85 6.95 14.52
C TYR A 359 4.01 6.29 15.61
N ALA A 360 2.78 5.90 15.28
CA ALA A 360 1.95 5.12 16.19
C ALA A 360 2.41 3.65 16.21
N VAL A 361 2.57 3.10 17.40
CA VAL A 361 2.98 1.72 17.65
C VAL A 361 1.97 1.07 18.58
N LYS A 362 1.51 -0.12 18.25
CA LYS A 362 0.58 -0.86 19.10
C LYS A 362 1.30 -1.25 20.41
N SER A 363 0.73 -0.87 21.55
CA SER A 363 1.28 -1.14 22.89
C SER A 363 1.12 -2.61 23.29
#